data_da30788ccdac5caf2a6ff606208bb90e
#
_entry.id   da30788ccdac5caf2a6ff606208bb90e
#
_cell.length_a   1.000
_cell.length_b   1.000
_cell.length_c   1.000
_cell.angle_alpha   90.00
_cell.angle_beta   90.00
_cell.angle_gamma   90.00
#
_symmetry.space_group_name_H-M   'P 1'
#
loop_
_entity.id
_entity.type
_entity.pdbx_description
1 polymer ?
#
loop_
_entity_poly.entity_id
_entity_poly.type
_entity_poly.pdbx_seq_one_letter_code
_entity_poly.pdbx_strand_id
1 'polypeptide(L)'
;KGYRKSLSTLIPDITRDKLPIDVDNTEFEISFEGNEFQVKCHKVSLKEMAQNSDIISPEGYDGYLIAVYLFDVTALKIALRENDAQSLAVGLLYLDNYDEALESVEEVRRSLLTALIDRKINKYISSLDGIAKKIEKDKYLVILRKRSLMQLQEN
;
A
#
# COMPACT_ATOMS: atom_id res chain seq x y z
N LYS A 1 -29.74 -29.46 -14.10
CA LYS A 1 -28.51 -30.18 -13.65
C LYS A 1 -27.47 -29.08 -13.35
N GLY A 2 -27.34 -28.69 -12.07
CA GLY A 2 -26.31 -27.73 -11.64
C GLY A 2 -24.93 -28.39 -11.76
N TYR A 3 -24.03 -27.78 -12.52
CA TYR A 3 -22.63 -28.19 -12.55
C TYR A 3 -22.00 -27.85 -11.21
N ARG A 4 -21.65 -28.88 -10.43
CA ARG A 4 -20.82 -28.68 -9.20
C ARG A 4 -19.39 -28.42 -9.66
N LYS A 5 -19.01 -27.15 -9.78
CA LYS A 5 -17.62 -26.77 -9.98
C LYS A 5 -16.95 -26.60 -8.62
N SER A 6 -15.70 -27.02 -8.50
CA SER A 6 -14.89 -26.74 -7.31
C SER A 6 -14.68 -25.25 -7.19
N LEU A 7 -14.68 -24.73 -5.98
CA LEU A 7 -14.39 -23.31 -5.70
C LEU A 7 -13.01 -22.92 -6.26
N SER A 8 -12.01 -23.77 -6.12
CA SER A 8 -10.67 -23.59 -6.69
C SER A 8 -10.62 -23.58 -8.24
N THR A 9 -11.68 -24.07 -8.91
CA THR A 9 -11.81 -23.96 -10.36
C THR A 9 -12.40 -22.61 -10.77
N LEU A 10 -13.19 -21.99 -9.90
CA LEU A 10 -13.81 -20.68 -10.12
C LEU A 10 -12.88 -19.55 -9.69
N ILE A 11 -12.24 -19.69 -8.55
CA ILE A 11 -11.32 -18.72 -7.95
C ILE A 11 -10.09 -19.50 -7.49
N PRO A 12 -9.04 -19.63 -8.33
CA PRO A 12 -7.85 -20.43 -8.05
C PRO A 12 -7.09 -20.02 -6.79
N ASP A 13 -7.18 -18.74 -6.42
CA ASP A 13 -6.50 -18.18 -5.24
C ASP A 13 -7.11 -18.61 -3.90
N ILE A 14 -8.32 -19.19 -3.92
CA ILE A 14 -8.93 -19.80 -2.74
C ILE A 14 -8.51 -21.25 -2.65
N THR A 15 -7.34 -21.47 -2.08
CA THR A 15 -6.76 -22.81 -1.91
C THR A 15 -7.23 -23.48 -0.60
N ARG A 16 -7.08 -24.80 -0.50
CA ARG A 16 -7.59 -25.55 0.64
C ARG A 16 -6.93 -25.18 1.96
N ASP A 17 -5.68 -24.80 1.95
CA ASP A 17 -4.89 -24.36 3.12
C ASP A 17 -5.37 -23.01 3.71
N LYS A 18 -6.07 -22.19 2.91
CA LYS A 18 -6.67 -20.93 3.35
C LYS A 18 -8.04 -21.10 3.99
N LEU A 19 -8.66 -22.29 3.83
CA LEU A 19 -9.99 -22.56 4.39
C LEU A 19 -9.90 -22.91 5.88
N PRO A 20 -10.94 -22.60 6.69
CA PRO A 20 -10.97 -22.87 8.13
C PRO A 20 -11.24 -24.35 8.41
N ILE A 21 -10.21 -25.21 8.29
CA ILE A 21 -10.33 -26.64 8.57
C ILE A 21 -10.18 -26.90 10.07
N ASP A 22 -9.11 -26.37 10.67
CA ASP A 22 -8.75 -26.56 12.09
C ASP A 22 -9.17 -25.37 12.99
N VAL A 23 -9.66 -24.31 12.41
CA VAL A 23 -10.12 -23.10 13.09
C VAL A 23 -11.55 -22.77 12.62
N ASP A 24 -12.24 -21.88 13.33
CA ASP A 24 -13.63 -21.51 13.00
C ASP A 24 -13.71 -20.44 11.91
N ASN A 25 -12.69 -19.58 11.81
CA ASN A 25 -12.67 -18.47 10.86
C ASN A 25 -11.29 -18.32 10.24
N THR A 26 -11.25 -17.93 8.97
CA THR A 26 -10.06 -17.45 8.29
C THR A 26 -10.38 -16.19 7.49
N GLU A 27 -9.39 -15.32 7.36
CA GLU A 27 -9.51 -14.09 6.59
C GLU A 27 -8.21 -13.89 5.80
N PHE A 28 -8.36 -13.57 4.50
CA PHE A 28 -7.22 -13.35 3.60
C PHE A 28 -7.64 -12.48 2.42
N GLU A 29 -6.66 -12.00 1.68
CA GLU A 29 -6.90 -11.18 0.48
C GLU A 29 -6.54 -11.96 -0.78
N ILE A 30 -7.25 -11.68 -1.86
CA ILE A 30 -6.97 -12.21 -3.19
C ILE A 30 -7.14 -11.10 -4.24
N SER A 31 -6.42 -11.26 -5.37
CA SER A 31 -6.65 -10.47 -6.58
C SER A 31 -7.26 -11.38 -7.63
N PHE A 32 -8.44 -11.06 -8.11
CA PHE A 32 -9.15 -11.87 -9.09
C PHE A 32 -9.78 -11.00 -10.17
N GLU A 33 -9.52 -11.29 -11.43
CA GLU A 33 -10.01 -10.56 -12.62
C GLU A 33 -9.76 -9.02 -12.54
N GLY A 34 -8.61 -8.63 -11.98
CA GLY A 34 -8.23 -7.22 -11.86
C GLY A 34 -8.86 -6.48 -10.67
N ASN A 35 -9.65 -7.16 -9.85
CA ASN A 35 -10.23 -6.63 -8.63
C ASN A 35 -9.56 -7.23 -7.40
N GLU A 36 -9.60 -6.47 -6.30
CA GLU A 36 -9.06 -6.87 -4.99
C GLU A 36 -10.22 -7.28 -4.07
N PHE A 37 -10.14 -8.47 -3.50
CA PHE A 37 -11.17 -8.98 -2.60
C PHE A 37 -10.59 -9.31 -1.23
N GLN A 38 -11.33 -8.92 -0.19
CA GLN A 38 -11.18 -9.46 1.15
C GLN A 38 -12.09 -10.69 1.27
N VAL A 39 -11.49 -11.84 1.54
CA VAL A 39 -12.21 -13.11 1.69
C VAL A 39 -12.32 -13.43 3.16
N LYS A 40 -13.55 -13.67 3.64
CA LYS A 40 -13.82 -14.17 4.98
C LYS A 40 -14.47 -15.54 4.86
N CYS A 41 -13.89 -16.52 5.53
CA CYS A 41 -14.44 -17.87 5.59
C CYS A 41 -14.85 -18.18 7.02
N HIS A 42 -16.04 -18.73 7.17
CA HIS A 42 -16.60 -19.15 8.45
C HIS A 42 -17.05 -20.61 8.39
N LYS A 43 -16.63 -21.38 9.38
CA LYS A 43 -17.03 -22.79 9.54
C LYS A 43 -18.38 -22.85 10.26
N VAL A 44 -19.35 -23.47 9.63
CA VAL A 44 -20.73 -23.59 10.13
C VAL A 44 -21.04 -25.04 10.37
N SER A 45 -21.33 -25.41 11.62
CA SER A 45 -21.72 -26.78 11.99
C SER A 45 -23.08 -27.12 11.45
N LEU A 46 -23.21 -28.24 10.74
CA LEU A 46 -24.51 -28.74 10.26
C LEU A 46 -25.46 -29.09 11.41
N LYS A 47 -24.91 -29.53 12.55
CA LYS A 47 -25.67 -29.84 13.76
C LYS A 47 -26.32 -28.59 14.36
N GLU A 48 -25.57 -27.46 14.41
CA GLU A 48 -26.13 -26.19 14.89
C GLU A 48 -27.18 -25.62 13.94
N MET A 49 -26.99 -25.78 12.62
CA MET A 49 -28.00 -25.40 11.63
C MET A 49 -29.28 -26.21 11.79
N ALA A 50 -29.16 -27.52 12.02
CA ALA A 50 -30.31 -28.40 12.21
C ALA A 50 -31.07 -28.11 13.52
N GLN A 51 -30.38 -27.77 14.61
CA GLN A 51 -30.98 -27.39 15.89
C GLN A 51 -31.82 -26.10 15.80
N ASN A 52 -31.42 -25.17 14.92
CA ASN A 52 -32.13 -23.92 14.68
C ASN A 52 -33.24 -24.02 13.62
N SER A 53 -33.53 -25.22 13.14
CA SER A 53 -34.54 -25.46 12.11
C SER A 53 -35.62 -26.41 12.65
N ASP A 54 -36.88 -25.96 12.66
CA ASP A 54 -38.03 -26.75 13.06
C ASP A 54 -38.34 -27.93 12.06
N ILE A 55 -37.65 -27.99 10.94
CA ILE A 55 -37.94 -28.89 9.81
C ILE A 55 -36.95 -30.05 9.77
N ILE A 56 -35.78 -29.95 10.39
CA ILE A 56 -34.70 -30.93 10.27
C ILE A 56 -34.36 -31.52 11.64
N SER A 57 -34.43 -32.84 11.78
CA SER A 57 -33.95 -33.51 12.98
C SER A 57 -32.43 -33.44 13.07
N PRO A 58 -31.85 -32.99 14.25
CA PRO A 58 -30.41 -32.87 14.39
C PRO A 58 -29.63 -34.19 14.42
N GLU A 59 -30.33 -35.31 14.53
CA GLU A 59 -29.72 -36.63 14.59
C GLU A 59 -29.18 -37.06 13.22
N GLY A 60 -27.86 -37.35 13.15
CA GLY A 60 -27.19 -37.85 11.95
C GLY A 60 -26.48 -36.79 11.09
N TYR A 61 -26.48 -35.55 11.45
CA TYR A 61 -25.72 -34.51 10.76
C TYR A 61 -24.36 -34.26 11.42
N ASP A 62 -23.39 -35.11 11.13
CA ASP A 62 -22.00 -34.92 11.48
C ASP A 62 -21.29 -34.26 10.29
N GLY A 63 -20.81 -33.00 10.47
CA GLY A 63 -20.08 -32.29 9.45
C GLY A 63 -20.20 -30.77 9.58
N TYR A 64 -19.57 -30.12 8.64
CA TYR A 64 -19.61 -28.65 8.57
C TYR A 64 -19.67 -28.16 7.11
N LEU A 65 -20.16 -26.96 6.95
CA LEU A 65 -20.05 -26.16 5.74
C LEU A 65 -19.07 -25.04 5.96
N ILE A 66 -18.49 -24.53 4.90
CA ILE A 66 -17.68 -23.30 4.94
C ILE A 66 -18.45 -22.24 4.17
N ALA A 67 -18.90 -21.22 4.88
CA ALA A 67 -19.43 -20.01 4.27
C ALA A 67 -18.26 -19.14 3.82
N VAL A 68 -18.24 -18.75 2.55
CA VAL A 68 -17.22 -17.92 1.96
C VAL A 68 -17.84 -16.60 1.54
N TYR A 69 -17.36 -15.51 2.09
CA TYR A 69 -17.78 -14.14 1.80
C TYR A 69 -16.66 -13.44 1.05
N LEU A 70 -16.99 -12.84 -0.09
CA LEU A 70 -16.09 -12.02 -0.87
C LEU A 70 -16.55 -10.57 -0.80
N PHE A 71 -15.70 -9.70 -0.29
CA PHE A 71 -15.93 -8.27 -0.24
C PHE A 71 -15.02 -7.61 -1.26
N ASP A 72 -15.59 -6.92 -2.24
CA ASP A 72 -14.81 -6.13 -3.18
C ASP A 72 -14.28 -4.90 -2.45
N VAL A 73 -12.95 -4.84 -2.32
CA VAL A 73 -12.22 -3.75 -1.67
C VAL A 73 -11.35 -2.95 -2.65
N THR A 74 -11.57 -3.14 -3.95
CA THR A 74 -10.79 -2.53 -5.02
C THR A 74 -10.76 -1.00 -4.89
N ALA A 75 -11.92 -0.38 -4.80
CA ALA A 75 -12.04 1.08 -4.69
C ALA A 75 -11.38 1.60 -3.39
N LEU A 76 -11.55 0.88 -2.27
CA LEU A 76 -10.92 1.21 -1.00
C LEU A 76 -9.39 1.15 -1.11
N LYS A 77 -8.84 0.08 -1.70
CA LYS A 77 -7.39 -0.06 -1.87
C LYS A 77 -6.79 0.98 -2.80
N ILE A 78 -7.49 1.33 -3.88
CA ILE A 78 -7.08 2.42 -4.77
C ILE A 78 -7.02 3.74 -3.99
N ALA A 79 -8.07 4.07 -3.24
CA ALA A 79 -8.13 5.30 -2.45
C ALA A 79 -7.04 5.35 -1.37
N LEU A 80 -6.76 4.23 -0.70
CA LEU A 80 -5.69 4.14 0.31
C LEU A 80 -4.30 4.34 -0.32
N ARG A 81 -4.02 3.71 -1.47
CA ARG A 81 -2.76 3.89 -2.21
C ARG A 81 -2.59 5.34 -2.67
N GLU A 82 -3.66 5.96 -3.15
CA GLU A 82 -3.62 7.35 -3.59
C GLU A 82 -3.42 8.31 -2.41
N ASN A 83 -4.09 8.08 -1.29
CA ASN A 83 -3.90 8.83 -0.05
C ASN A 83 -2.45 8.73 0.44
N ASP A 84 -1.88 7.52 0.48
CA ASP A 84 -0.47 7.30 0.85
C ASP A 84 0.49 8.02 -0.11
N ALA A 85 0.25 7.95 -1.41
CA ALA A 85 1.06 8.61 -2.43
C ALA A 85 1.02 10.16 -2.32
N GLN A 86 -0.08 10.72 -1.84
CA GLN A 86 -0.27 12.15 -1.61
C GLN A 86 0.26 12.62 -0.25
N SER A 87 0.60 11.72 0.67
CA SER A 87 1.16 12.07 1.97
C SER A 87 2.48 12.84 1.81
N LEU A 88 2.76 13.74 2.76
CA LEU A 88 3.98 14.54 2.74
C LEU A 88 5.15 13.75 3.31
N ALA A 89 6.28 13.85 2.62
CA ALA A 89 7.57 13.39 3.09
C ALA A 89 8.46 14.60 3.38
N VAL A 90 9.19 14.55 4.49
CA VAL A 90 10.14 15.57 4.91
C VAL A 90 11.53 14.96 4.91
N GLY A 91 12.50 15.65 4.33
CA GLY A 91 13.88 15.21 4.25
C GLY A 91 14.86 16.38 4.44
N LEU A 92 16.12 16.01 4.64
CA LEU A 92 17.23 16.95 4.64
C LEU A 92 18.11 16.65 3.42
N LEU A 93 18.38 17.68 2.64
CA LEU A 93 19.34 17.64 1.54
C LEU A 93 20.63 18.29 2.03
N TYR A 94 21.73 17.55 1.96
CA TYR A 94 23.08 18.01 2.25
C TYR A 94 23.86 18.19 0.97
N LEU A 95 24.62 19.26 0.87
CA LEU A 95 25.55 19.50 -0.23
C LEU A 95 26.95 19.07 0.21
N ASP A 96 27.40 17.95 -0.31
CA ASP A 96 28.78 17.49 -0.09
C ASP A 96 29.77 18.46 -0.75
N ASN A 97 30.92 18.62 -0.13
CA ASN A 97 32.02 19.46 -0.60
C ASN A 97 31.65 20.93 -0.88
N TYR A 98 30.60 21.44 -0.22
CA TYR A 98 30.09 22.80 -0.44
C TYR A 98 31.17 23.86 -0.16
N ASP A 99 31.89 23.75 0.96
CA ASP A 99 32.92 24.69 1.35
C ASP A 99 34.12 24.64 0.39
N GLU A 100 34.60 23.44 0.05
CA GLU A 100 35.70 23.26 -0.90
C GLU A 100 35.37 23.85 -2.28
N ALA A 101 34.12 23.64 -2.74
CA ALA A 101 33.65 24.22 -4.00
C ALA A 101 33.65 25.73 -3.98
N LEU A 102 33.29 26.37 -2.85
CA LEU A 102 33.32 27.82 -2.68
C LEU A 102 34.74 28.39 -2.50
N GLU A 103 35.63 27.68 -1.81
CA GLU A 103 37.01 28.07 -1.64
C GLU A 103 37.80 28.11 -2.95
N SER A 104 37.47 27.24 -3.89
CA SER A 104 38.07 27.21 -5.23
C SER A 104 37.72 28.40 -6.12
N VAL A 105 36.77 29.25 -5.71
CA VAL A 105 36.22 30.37 -6.49
C VAL A 105 36.60 31.70 -5.86
N GLU A 106 36.94 32.70 -6.71
CA GLU A 106 37.21 34.06 -6.29
C GLU A 106 36.06 34.65 -5.44
N GLU A 107 36.37 35.40 -4.42
CA GLU A 107 35.40 35.92 -3.43
C GLU A 107 34.20 36.66 -4.04
N VAL A 108 34.43 37.43 -5.09
CA VAL A 108 33.37 38.15 -5.81
C VAL A 108 32.36 37.19 -6.49
N ARG A 109 32.80 35.99 -6.87
CA ARG A 109 31.99 35.00 -7.55
C ARG A 109 31.30 34.01 -6.60
N ARG A 110 31.74 33.95 -5.33
CA ARG A 110 31.15 33.03 -4.32
C ARG A 110 29.67 33.32 -4.07
N SER A 111 29.29 34.59 -3.94
CA SER A 111 27.88 34.97 -3.74
C SER A 111 27.01 34.63 -4.93
N LEU A 112 27.56 34.80 -6.15
CA LEU A 112 26.83 34.37 -7.39
C LEU A 112 26.67 32.87 -7.45
N LEU A 113 27.72 32.09 -7.16
CA LEU A 113 27.67 30.64 -7.14
C LEU A 113 26.66 30.11 -6.14
N THR A 114 26.66 30.69 -4.90
CA THR A 114 25.68 30.36 -3.87
C THR A 114 24.25 30.62 -4.35
N ALA A 115 23.99 31.77 -4.95
CA ALA A 115 22.66 32.09 -5.49
C ALA A 115 22.23 31.15 -6.63
N LEU A 116 23.18 30.71 -7.48
CA LEU A 116 22.91 29.74 -8.54
C LEU A 116 22.59 28.35 -7.99
N ILE A 117 23.30 27.90 -6.95
CA ILE A 117 23.03 26.65 -6.26
C ILE A 117 21.63 26.69 -5.65
N ASP A 118 21.32 27.73 -4.87
CA ASP A 118 20.01 27.92 -4.25
C ASP A 118 18.88 27.91 -5.29
N ARG A 119 19.06 28.62 -6.40
CA ARG A 119 18.10 28.64 -7.50
C ARG A 119 17.92 27.25 -8.15
N LYS A 120 19.02 26.53 -8.34
CA LYS A 120 18.99 25.21 -8.98
C LYS A 120 18.25 24.18 -8.11
N ILE A 121 18.52 24.16 -6.80
CA ILE A 121 17.86 23.30 -5.82
C ILE A 121 16.36 23.64 -5.76
N ASN A 122 16.03 24.91 -5.58
CA ASN A 122 14.61 25.32 -5.52
C ASN A 122 13.87 24.98 -6.82
N LYS A 123 14.48 25.20 -7.98
CA LYS A 123 13.88 24.84 -9.28
C LYS A 123 13.67 23.33 -9.40
N TYR A 124 14.65 22.52 -9.00
CA TYR A 124 14.55 21.06 -9.06
C TYR A 124 13.46 20.52 -8.12
N ILE A 125 13.47 20.93 -6.85
CA ILE A 125 12.47 20.50 -5.88
C ILE A 125 11.07 20.98 -6.26
N SER A 126 10.93 22.21 -6.80
CA SER A 126 9.65 22.71 -7.30
C SER A 126 9.13 21.92 -8.50
N SER A 127 10.01 21.39 -9.36
CA SER A 127 9.60 20.53 -10.47
C SER A 127 9.02 19.17 -10.01
N LEU A 128 9.29 18.79 -8.77
CA LEU A 128 8.75 17.61 -8.09
C LEU A 128 7.53 17.93 -7.19
N ASP A 129 6.92 19.07 -7.37
CA ASP A 129 5.79 19.53 -6.54
C ASP A 129 6.19 19.72 -5.06
N GLY A 130 7.47 20.01 -4.81
CA GLY A 130 8.04 20.13 -3.49
C GLY A 130 8.45 21.56 -3.15
N ILE A 131 8.81 21.74 -1.88
CA ILE A 131 9.33 23.00 -1.34
C ILE A 131 10.71 22.71 -0.72
N ALA A 132 11.70 23.52 -1.04
CA ALA A 132 13.00 23.53 -0.38
C ALA A 132 13.19 24.80 0.41
N LYS A 133 13.69 24.70 1.63
CA LYS A 133 14.06 25.84 2.47
C LYS A 133 15.47 25.65 2.98
N LYS A 134 16.35 26.59 2.67
CA LYS A 134 17.70 26.62 3.21
C LYS A 134 17.66 26.84 4.72
N ILE A 135 18.31 25.97 5.49
CA ILE A 135 18.40 26.06 6.96
C ILE A 135 19.82 26.35 7.42
N GLU A 136 20.82 25.89 6.69
CA GLU A 136 22.24 26.19 6.87
C GLU A 136 22.89 26.45 5.51
N LYS A 137 24.17 26.81 5.48
CA LYS A 137 24.89 27.14 4.23
C LYS A 137 24.86 25.99 3.19
N ASP A 138 24.90 24.75 3.67
CA ASP A 138 25.01 23.50 2.91
C ASP A 138 23.80 22.57 3.09
N LYS A 139 22.75 23.00 3.85
CA LYS A 139 21.60 22.16 4.21
C LYS A 139 20.29 22.79 3.83
N TYR A 140 19.41 21.99 3.28
CA TYR A 140 18.05 22.36 2.93
C TYR A 140 17.06 21.39 3.56
N LEU A 141 16.01 21.93 4.18
CA LEU A 141 14.81 21.20 4.51
C LEU A 141 13.97 21.06 3.23
N VAL A 142 13.61 19.85 2.89
CA VAL A 142 12.81 19.54 1.70
C VAL A 142 11.51 18.89 2.14
N ILE A 143 10.39 19.39 1.61
CA ILE A 143 9.06 18.83 1.80
C ILE A 143 8.49 18.55 0.42
N LEU A 144 8.06 17.30 0.19
CA LEU A 144 7.48 16.88 -1.08
C LEU A 144 6.47 15.76 -0.87
N ARG A 145 5.68 15.45 -1.90
CA ARG A 145 4.76 14.31 -1.83
C ARG A 145 5.54 13.00 -1.91
N LYS A 146 5.08 11.99 -1.17
CA LYS A 146 5.72 10.67 -1.13
C LYS A 146 5.89 10.04 -2.52
N ARG A 147 4.93 10.25 -3.42
CA ARG A 147 5.05 9.81 -4.84
C ARG A 147 6.26 10.39 -5.57
N SER A 148 6.69 11.61 -5.21
CA SER A 148 7.83 12.28 -5.83
C SER A 148 9.18 11.81 -5.27
N LEU A 149 9.20 11.12 -4.10
CA LEU A 149 10.42 10.50 -3.56
C LEU A 149 10.99 9.43 -4.49
N MET A 150 10.13 8.64 -5.13
CA MET A 150 10.57 7.60 -6.08
C MET A 150 11.33 8.23 -7.25
N GLN A 151 10.87 9.38 -7.75
CA GLN A 151 11.54 10.12 -8.83
C GLN A 151 12.90 10.68 -8.41
N LEU A 152 13.08 10.99 -7.11
CA LEU A 152 14.37 11.43 -6.55
C LEU A 152 15.38 10.30 -6.44
N GLN A 153 14.92 9.06 -6.25
CA GLN A 153 15.80 7.89 -6.10
C GLN A 153 16.24 7.31 -7.46
N GLU A 154 15.51 7.59 -8.52
CA GLU A 154 15.78 7.09 -9.88
C GLU A 154 16.76 7.97 -10.68
N ASN A 155 17.10 9.18 -10.20
CA ASN A 155 18.00 10.15 -10.83
C ASN A 155 19.27 10.40 -10.01
#